data_dfc160f14bcef16e403b4742ac83c3d9
#
_entry.id   dfc160f14bcef16e403b4742ac83c3d9
#
_cell.length_a   1.000
_cell.length_b   1.000
_cell.length_c   1.000
_cell.angle_alpha   90.00
_cell.angle_beta   90.00
_cell.angle_gamma   90.00
#
_symmetry.space_group_name_H-M   'P 1'
#
loop_
_entity.id
_entity.type
_entity.pdbx_description
1 polymer ?
#
loop_
_entity_poly.entity_id
_entity_poly.type
_entity_poly.pdbx_seq_one_letter_code
_entity_poly.pdbx_strand_id
1 'polypeptide(L)'
;MKKRLSVLCFSLAALMVLPLSACGESNSSGTGNNRFTGDLESERGAVIKVMDNGTAIEKGITEDLLAAFNEEYAEYGISAVDANMDSTDLAQDGPYGYGPDVLFGANDALMPYAADKHILPLPIDQLDCYDDIDANAWAAYEQSVDGVEYTFGIPVLVQAPVLYYNKSVLPENWQNEWDDDKDGTPDMVQYMNDLYAFSVQRKESSGGKQFGVMVSYVGAYNVVGFLYTYGGYTFGANNTDPSDIGHSAGNAEKGAYTLRQLASAMDERCVDESLGLVAYDNLGDGTFFATISTPDVYSLFIDSLVDHGMSQQEAEANLGVASVPALPVSGDLTDASQGYLESKTMGGINGWAISSYTKYPNTCLAFIEFASNYEMVKNRCEILGSVSARTDVAADTGGLSMIVNENLERGNIIIQPSIKAVEQIWTPLSSLFTDIAKDPYRGASEQKYTTLPKLKSALENCDQQIYNAIFTLS
;
A
#
# COMPACT_ATOMS: atom_id res chain seq x y z
N MET A 1 60.89 64.53 -48.10
CA MET A 1 61.22 63.80 -49.32
C MET A 1 61.26 62.31 -49.04
N LYS A 2 60.66 61.53 -49.95
CA LYS A 2 60.59 60.06 -50.04
C LYS A 2 59.57 59.33 -49.10
N LYS A 3 58.40 59.11 -49.63
CA LYS A 3 57.35 58.15 -49.26
C LYS A 3 57.98 56.72 -49.38
N ARG A 4 57.70 55.89 -48.38
CA ARG A 4 57.72 54.42 -48.56
C ARG A 4 56.33 53.85 -48.33
N LEU A 5 55.80 53.29 -49.41
CA LEU A 5 54.62 52.47 -49.46
C LEU A 5 54.93 51.16 -48.74
N SER A 6 54.16 50.77 -47.75
CA SER A 6 54.13 49.43 -47.25
C SER A 6 52.86 48.74 -47.75
N VAL A 7 53.12 47.70 -48.53
CA VAL A 7 52.08 46.80 -49.09
C VAL A 7 51.57 45.93 -47.95
N LEU A 8 50.23 46.04 -47.68
CA LEU A 8 49.53 45.15 -46.79
C LEU A 8 49.10 43.91 -47.57
N CYS A 9 49.69 42.77 -47.33
CA CYS A 9 49.20 41.49 -47.78
C CYS A 9 47.97 41.10 -47.00
N PHE A 10 46.78 41.15 -47.62
CA PHE A 10 45.57 40.50 -47.12
C PHE A 10 45.66 39.00 -47.43
N SER A 11 45.95 38.19 -46.44
CA SER A 11 45.71 36.74 -46.49
C SER A 11 44.25 36.48 -46.23
N LEU A 12 43.54 36.08 -47.27
CA LEU A 12 42.16 35.61 -47.24
C LEU A 12 42.18 34.24 -46.56
N ALA A 13 41.87 34.17 -45.26
CA ALA A 13 41.54 32.94 -44.59
C ALA A 13 40.09 32.64 -44.88
N ALA A 14 39.83 31.70 -45.80
CA ALA A 14 38.50 31.14 -46.05
C ALA A 14 38.12 30.31 -44.79
N LEU A 15 37.26 30.88 -43.95
CA LEU A 15 36.55 30.12 -42.93
C LEU A 15 35.56 29.24 -43.66
N MET A 16 35.82 27.95 -43.77
CA MET A 16 34.78 26.95 -44.05
C MET A 16 33.91 26.88 -42.80
N VAL A 17 32.74 27.50 -42.86
CA VAL A 17 31.66 27.24 -41.95
C VAL A 17 31.02 25.93 -42.38
N LEU A 18 31.39 24.84 -41.73
CA LEU A 18 30.59 23.62 -41.75
C LEU A 18 29.29 23.92 -41.02
N PRO A 19 28.13 23.65 -41.60
CA PRO A 19 26.91 23.63 -40.81
C PRO A 19 26.98 22.43 -39.87
N LEU A 20 27.24 22.68 -38.62
CA LEU A 20 26.85 21.76 -37.57
C LEU A 20 25.32 21.70 -37.62
N SER A 21 24.81 20.63 -38.22
CA SER A 21 23.42 20.22 -38.00
C SER A 21 23.35 19.89 -36.50
N ALA A 22 22.94 20.86 -35.72
CA ALA A 22 22.44 20.60 -34.39
C ALA A 22 21.16 19.78 -34.58
N CYS A 23 21.24 18.48 -34.37
CA CYS A 23 20.06 17.72 -33.98
C CYS A 23 19.50 18.46 -32.78
N GLY A 24 18.29 18.95 -32.92
CA GLY A 24 17.57 19.57 -31.84
C GLY A 24 17.31 18.53 -30.80
N GLU A 25 18.11 18.54 -29.72
CA GLU A 25 17.68 18.05 -28.45
C GLU A 25 16.51 18.95 -28.03
N SER A 26 15.34 18.37 -28.00
CA SER A 26 14.22 18.95 -27.28
C SER A 26 14.68 19.07 -25.83
N ASN A 27 15.07 20.26 -25.41
CA ASN A 27 15.29 20.60 -24.03
C ASN A 27 13.96 20.43 -23.25
N SER A 28 13.73 19.24 -22.72
CA SER A 28 13.00 19.12 -21.47
C SER A 28 13.98 19.56 -20.38
N SER A 29 13.83 20.78 -19.92
CA SER A 29 14.63 21.37 -18.84
C SER A 29 14.18 20.76 -17.51
N GLY A 30 14.59 19.53 -17.23
CA GLY A 30 14.51 18.89 -15.94
C GLY A 30 15.85 18.32 -15.60
N THR A 31 16.47 18.78 -14.53
CA THR A 31 17.76 18.31 -14.01
C THR A 31 17.65 16.95 -13.29
N GLY A 32 16.67 16.12 -13.66
CA GLY A 32 16.64 14.69 -13.32
C GLY A 32 17.50 13.92 -14.32
N ASN A 33 18.21 12.91 -13.87
CA ASN A 33 18.97 11.97 -14.70
C ASN A 33 18.02 11.16 -15.60
N ASN A 34 17.37 11.82 -16.60
CA ASN A 34 16.59 11.09 -17.59
C ASN A 34 17.57 10.30 -18.46
N ARG A 35 17.65 8.99 -18.21
CA ARG A 35 18.54 8.08 -18.91
C ARG A 35 17.88 7.37 -20.08
N PHE A 36 16.55 7.62 -20.28
CA PHE A 36 15.83 7.08 -21.41
C PHE A 36 16.25 7.79 -22.70
N THR A 37 16.40 7.03 -23.77
CA THR A 37 16.66 7.60 -25.09
C THR A 37 15.32 8.02 -25.72
N GLY A 38 15.34 9.03 -26.59
CA GLY A 38 14.12 9.73 -27.01
C GLY A 38 13.10 8.91 -27.84
N ASP A 39 13.50 7.74 -28.35
CA ASP A 39 12.63 6.80 -29.10
C ASP A 39 12.21 5.60 -28.27
N LEU A 40 12.68 5.46 -27.02
CA LEU A 40 12.43 4.36 -26.08
C LEU A 40 12.69 2.96 -26.65
N GLU A 41 13.44 2.83 -27.78
CA GLU A 41 13.80 1.50 -28.30
C GLU A 41 14.62 0.70 -27.30
N SER A 42 14.18 -0.53 -27.03
CA SER A 42 14.85 -1.46 -26.13
C SER A 42 16.27 -1.80 -26.62
N GLU A 43 17.21 -1.91 -25.70
CA GLU A 43 18.61 -2.19 -26.01
C GLU A 43 18.77 -3.65 -26.46
N ARG A 44 19.09 -3.89 -27.74
CA ARG A 44 19.26 -5.22 -28.30
C ARG A 44 20.33 -6.03 -27.58
N GLY A 45 19.99 -7.29 -27.26
CA GLY A 45 20.87 -8.19 -26.54
C GLY A 45 20.98 -7.89 -25.04
N ALA A 46 20.11 -7.05 -24.49
CA ALA A 46 20.07 -6.75 -23.06
C ALA A 46 19.66 -7.98 -22.23
N VAL A 47 20.28 -8.12 -21.07
CA VAL A 47 19.86 -9.05 -20.03
C VAL A 47 19.62 -8.24 -18.75
N ILE A 48 18.37 -8.16 -18.32
CA ILE A 48 17.97 -7.41 -17.13
C ILE A 48 17.66 -8.35 -15.97
N LYS A 49 17.94 -7.90 -14.74
CA LYS A 49 17.65 -8.63 -13.50
C LYS A 49 16.41 -8.05 -12.87
N VAL A 50 15.44 -8.90 -12.58
CA VAL A 50 14.15 -8.53 -12.00
C VAL A 50 14.05 -9.05 -10.58
N MET A 51 13.77 -8.18 -9.62
CA MET A 51 13.43 -8.51 -8.25
C MET A 51 11.91 -8.40 -8.06
N ASP A 52 11.29 -9.49 -7.67
CA ASP A 52 9.87 -9.53 -7.32
C ASP A 52 9.71 -9.90 -5.83
N ASN A 53 8.50 -9.88 -5.30
CA ASN A 53 8.26 -10.29 -3.92
C ASN A 53 8.30 -11.83 -3.76
N GLY A 54 8.64 -12.29 -2.55
CA GLY A 54 8.81 -13.71 -2.27
C GLY A 54 7.56 -14.55 -2.58
N THR A 55 6.36 -14.03 -2.33
CA THR A 55 5.10 -14.76 -2.59
C THR A 55 4.87 -14.96 -4.10
N ALA A 56 5.16 -13.95 -4.94
CA ALA A 56 5.05 -14.08 -6.38
C ALA A 56 6.07 -15.11 -6.93
N ILE A 57 7.28 -15.12 -6.37
CA ILE A 57 8.31 -16.10 -6.71
C ILE A 57 7.87 -17.51 -6.31
N GLU A 58 7.42 -17.72 -5.08
CA GLU A 58 6.97 -19.02 -4.57
C GLU A 58 5.78 -19.59 -5.34
N LYS A 59 4.87 -18.74 -5.80
CA LYS A 59 3.67 -19.12 -6.57
C LYS A 59 3.94 -19.27 -8.09
N GLY A 60 5.18 -19.05 -8.56
CA GLY A 60 5.58 -19.20 -9.96
C GLY A 60 5.20 -18.02 -10.86
N ILE A 61 4.56 -16.98 -10.32
CA ILE A 61 4.11 -15.79 -11.10
C ILE A 61 5.30 -15.10 -11.77
N THR A 62 6.40 -14.94 -11.03
CA THR A 62 7.62 -14.33 -11.54
C THR A 62 8.22 -15.15 -12.68
N GLU A 63 8.27 -16.49 -12.54
CA GLU A 63 8.78 -17.38 -13.59
C GLU A 63 7.95 -17.26 -14.88
N ASP A 64 6.61 -17.28 -14.77
CA ASP A 64 5.70 -17.15 -15.90
C ASP A 64 5.82 -15.79 -16.58
N LEU A 65 5.92 -14.70 -15.81
CA LEU A 65 6.12 -13.34 -16.32
C LEU A 65 7.43 -13.22 -17.10
N LEU A 66 8.53 -13.72 -16.55
CA LEU A 66 9.84 -13.71 -17.20
C LEU A 66 9.83 -14.56 -18.48
N ALA A 67 9.18 -15.72 -18.46
CA ALA A 67 9.06 -16.58 -19.64
C ALA A 67 8.29 -15.87 -20.77
N ALA A 68 7.15 -15.27 -20.45
CA ALA A 68 6.32 -14.54 -21.41
C ALA A 68 7.06 -13.35 -22.02
N PHE A 69 7.73 -12.54 -21.19
CA PHE A 69 8.56 -11.43 -21.66
C PHE A 69 9.70 -11.90 -22.56
N ASN A 70 10.39 -12.96 -22.18
CA ASN A 70 11.51 -13.51 -22.95
C ASN A 70 11.05 -14.08 -24.30
N GLU A 71 9.86 -14.62 -24.41
CA GLU A 71 9.27 -15.08 -25.67
C GLU A 71 8.96 -13.88 -26.59
N GLU A 72 8.32 -12.84 -26.09
CA GLU A 72 7.94 -11.63 -26.83
C GLU A 72 9.16 -10.89 -27.38
N TYR A 73 10.25 -10.82 -26.60
CA TYR A 73 11.44 -10.05 -26.96
C TYR A 73 12.59 -10.91 -27.54
N ALA A 74 12.34 -12.19 -27.84
CA ALA A 74 13.35 -13.13 -28.34
C ALA A 74 14.04 -12.68 -29.62
N GLU A 75 13.31 -12.07 -30.58
CA GLU A 75 13.87 -11.59 -31.86
C GLU A 75 14.87 -10.45 -31.69
N TYR A 76 14.81 -9.72 -30.58
CA TYR A 76 15.74 -8.64 -30.24
C TYR A 76 16.95 -9.14 -29.44
N GLY A 77 16.96 -10.43 -29.07
CA GLY A 77 17.97 -11.06 -28.20
C GLY A 77 17.94 -10.54 -26.76
N ILE A 78 16.80 -9.96 -26.35
CA ILE A 78 16.57 -9.41 -25.01
C ILE A 78 16.05 -10.53 -24.10
N SER A 79 16.46 -10.50 -22.81
CA SER A 79 15.91 -11.38 -21.79
C SER A 79 15.87 -10.73 -20.42
N ALA A 80 14.88 -11.14 -19.63
CA ALA A 80 14.77 -10.85 -18.20
C ALA A 80 15.04 -12.11 -17.40
N VAL A 81 15.74 -11.98 -16.29
CA VAL A 81 16.06 -13.09 -15.39
C VAL A 81 15.74 -12.70 -13.95
N ASP A 82 15.39 -13.72 -13.15
CA ASP A 82 15.21 -13.52 -11.71
C ASP A 82 16.54 -13.05 -11.09
N ALA A 83 16.48 -11.98 -10.31
CA ALA A 83 17.63 -11.46 -9.57
C ALA A 83 18.08 -12.39 -8.44
N ASN A 84 17.29 -13.45 -8.12
CA ASN A 84 17.47 -14.35 -6.99
C ASN A 84 17.56 -13.62 -5.63
N MET A 85 16.74 -12.61 -5.47
CA MET A 85 16.57 -11.85 -4.23
C MET A 85 15.13 -11.36 -4.13
N ASP A 86 14.63 -11.24 -2.92
CA ASP A 86 13.31 -10.70 -2.57
C ASP A 86 13.41 -9.35 -1.83
N SER A 87 14.64 -8.94 -1.53
CA SER A 87 14.95 -7.65 -0.90
C SER A 87 16.35 -7.18 -1.31
N THR A 88 16.57 -5.87 -1.29
CA THR A 88 17.87 -5.26 -1.59
C THR A 88 18.03 -3.96 -0.83
N ASP A 89 19.29 -3.64 -0.47
CA ASP A 89 19.69 -2.26 -0.17
C ASP A 89 20.25 -1.65 -1.47
N LEU A 90 19.37 -1.09 -2.29
CA LEU A 90 19.74 -0.56 -3.60
C LEU A 90 20.79 0.56 -3.50
N ALA A 91 20.79 1.33 -2.40
CA ALA A 91 21.77 2.38 -2.17
C ALA A 91 23.20 1.81 -1.98
N GLN A 92 23.28 0.65 -1.34
CA GLN A 92 24.55 -0.03 -1.09
C GLN A 92 24.97 -0.90 -2.29
N ASP A 93 24.06 -1.72 -2.83
CA ASP A 93 24.35 -2.75 -3.82
C ASP A 93 24.41 -2.21 -5.25
N GLY A 94 23.54 -1.22 -5.55
CA GLY A 94 23.40 -0.64 -6.89
C GLY A 94 24.69 -0.10 -7.49
N PRO A 95 25.46 0.74 -6.77
CA PRO A 95 26.71 1.31 -7.29
C PRO A 95 27.77 0.27 -7.69
N TYR A 96 27.70 -0.93 -7.12
CA TYR A 96 28.61 -2.04 -7.41
C TYR A 96 28.06 -3.01 -8.46
N GLY A 97 26.81 -2.80 -8.96
CA GLY A 97 26.18 -3.64 -9.94
C GLY A 97 25.64 -4.97 -9.38
N TYR A 98 25.48 -5.07 -8.07
CA TYR A 98 24.93 -6.26 -7.40
C TYR A 98 23.40 -6.19 -7.28
N GLY A 99 22.81 -5.00 -7.34
CA GLY A 99 21.35 -4.81 -7.27
C GLY A 99 20.61 -5.29 -8.53
N PRO A 100 19.28 -5.35 -8.48
CA PRO A 100 18.43 -5.63 -9.62
C PRO A 100 18.36 -4.41 -10.57
N ASP A 101 17.94 -4.65 -11.81
CA ASP A 101 17.63 -3.59 -12.78
C ASP A 101 16.19 -3.09 -12.62
N VAL A 102 15.28 -4.00 -12.26
CA VAL A 102 13.86 -3.73 -12.01
C VAL A 102 13.46 -4.27 -10.64
N LEU A 103 12.67 -3.50 -9.90
CA LEU A 103 12.22 -3.81 -8.54
C LEU A 103 10.70 -3.76 -8.46
N PHE A 104 10.09 -4.78 -7.84
CA PHE A 104 8.71 -4.74 -7.39
C PHE A 104 8.66 -4.50 -5.88
N GLY A 105 7.81 -3.57 -5.44
CA GLY A 105 7.66 -3.29 -4.01
C GLY A 105 6.59 -2.27 -3.69
N ALA A 106 6.35 -2.06 -2.39
CA ALA A 106 5.42 -1.06 -1.91
C ALA A 106 6.00 0.36 -2.06
N ASN A 107 5.12 1.35 -2.21
CA ASN A 107 5.50 2.74 -2.38
C ASN A 107 6.39 3.28 -1.25
N ASP A 108 6.12 2.92 0.00
CA ASP A 108 6.93 3.33 1.16
C ASP A 108 8.34 2.74 1.17
N ALA A 109 8.54 1.58 0.51
CA ALA A 109 9.86 0.96 0.34
C ALA A 109 10.62 1.51 -0.88
N LEU A 110 9.93 1.80 -1.99
CA LEU A 110 10.57 2.22 -3.25
C LEU A 110 10.82 3.74 -3.32
N MET A 111 9.90 4.56 -2.83
CA MET A 111 9.99 6.01 -2.98
C MET A 111 11.13 6.68 -2.17
N PRO A 112 11.61 6.16 -1.04
CA PRO A 112 12.87 6.61 -0.44
C PRO A 112 14.05 6.55 -1.42
N TYR A 113 14.09 5.56 -2.31
CA TYR A 113 15.10 5.46 -3.35
C TYR A 113 14.97 6.55 -4.42
N ALA A 114 13.74 7.04 -4.69
CA ALA A 114 13.52 8.17 -5.59
C ALA A 114 14.17 9.46 -5.07
N ALA A 115 13.97 9.76 -3.77
CA ALA A 115 14.57 10.92 -3.10
C ALA A 115 16.09 10.92 -3.20
N ASP A 116 16.71 9.75 -3.05
CA ASP A 116 18.17 9.55 -3.09
C ASP A 116 18.69 9.28 -4.52
N LYS A 117 17.81 9.35 -5.54
CA LYS A 117 18.15 9.17 -6.97
C LYS A 117 18.68 7.76 -7.32
N HIS A 118 18.24 6.75 -6.59
CA HIS A 118 18.59 5.34 -6.83
C HIS A 118 17.63 4.64 -7.79
N ILE A 119 16.45 5.22 -8.06
CA ILE A 119 15.50 4.78 -9.10
C ILE A 119 15.25 5.91 -10.11
N LEU A 120 14.82 5.54 -11.32
CA LEU A 120 14.65 6.47 -12.43
C LEU A 120 13.24 7.07 -12.45
N PRO A 121 13.11 8.38 -12.76
CA PRO A 121 11.80 8.96 -13.13
C PRO A 121 11.35 8.37 -14.47
N LEU A 122 10.05 8.06 -14.58
CA LEU A 122 9.46 7.42 -15.75
C LEU A 122 8.86 8.46 -16.74
N PRO A 123 8.89 8.20 -18.04
CA PRO A 123 8.23 9.00 -19.08
C PRO A 123 6.73 8.61 -19.17
N ILE A 124 5.93 8.90 -18.13
CA ILE A 124 4.57 8.39 -17.97
C ILE A 124 3.60 8.76 -19.12
N ASP A 125 3.84 9.89 -19.79
CA ASP A 125 3.08 10.36 -20.95
C ASP A 125 3.26 9.48 -22.20
N GLN A 126 4.15 8.51 -22.14
CA GLN A 126 4.44 7.56 -23.22
C GLN A 126 4.09 6.11 -22.86
N LEU A 127 3.47 5.89 -21.69
CA LEU A 127 3.08 4.54 -21.23
C LEU A 127 1.67 4.20 -21.69
N ASP A 128 1.50 3.06 -22.34
CA ASP A 128 0.19 2.58 -22.82
C ASP A 128 -0.79 2.29 -21.66
N CYS A 129 -0.28 1.91 -20.47
CA CYS A 129 -1.10 1.61 -19.32
C CYS A 129 -1.56 2.84 -18.51
N TYR A 130 -1.15 4.06 -18.87
CA TYR A 130 -1.36 5.25 -18.02
C TYR A 130 -2.83 5.52 -17.72
N ASP A 131 -3.69 5.49 -18.73
CA ASP A 131 -5.12 5.80 -18.58
C ASP A 131 -5.93 4.67 -17.91
N ASP A 132 -5.36 3.46 -17.79
CA ASP A 132 -6.02 2.30 -17.21
C ASP A 132 -5.81 2.17 -15.70
N ILE A 133 -4.94 2.97 -15.11
CA ILE A 133 -4.57 2.93 -13.69
C ILE A 133 -5.20 4.11 -12.96
N ASP A 134 -5.74 3.85 -11.74
CA ASP A 134 -6.36 4.88 -10.90
C ASP A 134 -5.39 6.01 -10.55
N ALA A 135 -5.85 7.26 -10.64
CA ALA A 135 -5.04 8.46 -10.40
C ALA A 135 -4.47 8.51 -8.96
N ASN A 136 -5.22 8.00 -7.96
CA ASN A 136 -4.74 7.95 -6.58
C ASN A 136 -3.62 6.91 -6.41
N ALA A 137 -3.61 5.85 -7.23
CA ALA A 137 -2.52 4.88 -7.26
C ALA A 137 -1.26 5.50 -7.86
N TRP A 138 -1.36 6.29 -8.94
CA TRP A 138 -0.23 7.03 -9.50
C TRP A 138 0.40 7.99 -8.49
N ALA A 139 -0.42 8.71 -7.72
CA ALA A 139 0.04 9.66 -6.71
C ALA A 139 0.96 9.03 -5.65
N ALA A 140 0.86 7.71 -5.41
CA ALA A 140 1.75 6.98 -4.51
C ALA A 140 3.22 6.93 -5.00
N TYR A 141 3.44 7.08 -6.31
CA TYR A 141 4.76 7.04 -6.95
C TYR A 141 5.21 8.42 -7.45
N GLU A 142 4.49 9.48 -7.12
CA GLU A 142 4.85 10.85 -7.45
C GLU A 142 5.71 11.47 -6.35
N GLN A 143 6.75 12.19 -6.76
CA GLN A 143 7.61 12.94 -5.85
C GLN A 143 8.21 14.16 -6.53
N SER A 144 8.28 15.27 -5.77
CA SER A 144 8.99 16.47 -6.18
C SER A 144 10.49 16.32 -5.96
N VAL A 145 11.27 16.44 -7.03
CA VAL A 145 12.74 16.45 -6.98
C VAL A 145 13.21 17.78 -7.57
N ASP A 146 13.92 18.57 -6.78
CA ASP A 146 14.40 19.90 -7.16
C ASP A 146 13.28 20.85 -7.66
N GLY A 147 12.03 20.67 -7.13
CA GLY A 147 10.85 21.49 -7.46
C GLY A 147 10.12 21.08 -8.75
N VAL A 148 10.43 19.91 -9.29
CA VAL A 148 9.74 19.30 -10.44
C VAL A 148 9.11 17.98 -9.99
N GLU A 149 7.83 17.79 -10.30
CA GLU A 149 7.13 16.53 -10.02
C GLU A 149 7.53 15.46 -11.04
N TYR A 150 7.84 14.27 -10.53
CA TYR A 150 8.17 13.09 -11.30
C TYR A 150 7.45 11.87 -10.75
N THR A 151 7.16 10.91 -11.63
CA THR A 151 6.64 9.59 -11.26
C THR A 151 7.77 8.56 -11.38
N PHE A 152 7.93 7.69 -10.37
CA PHE A 152 9.07 6.79 -10.25
C PHE A 152 8.71 5.31 -10.33
N GLY A 153 7.44 4.97 -10.53
CA GLY A 153 7.01 3.58 -10.63
C GLY A 153 5.67 3.45 -11.33
N ILE A 154 5.37 2.24 -11.83
CA ILE A 154 4.05 1.88 -12.37
C ILE A 154 3.27 1.14 -11.27
N PRO A 155 2.13 1.68 -10.80
CA PRO A 155 1.27 1.01 -9.83
C PRO A 155 0.70 -0.30 -10.40
N VAL A 156 0.65 -1.37 -9.59
CA VAL A 156 0.13 -2.67 -10.00
C VAL A 156 -0.95 -3.18 -9.07
N LEU A 157 -0.71 -3.12 -7.76
CA LEU A 157 -1.63 -3.65 -6.75
C LEU A 157 -1.97 -2.59 -5.70
N VAL A 158 -3.23 -2.61 -5.24
CA VAL A 158 -3.72 -1.80 -4.11
C VAL A 158 -3.85 -2.69 -2.89
N GLN A 159 -3.27 -2.25 -1.78
CA GLN A 159 -3.45 -2.89 -0.47
C GLN A 159 -4.10 -1.91 0.50
N ALA A 160 -5.20 -2.34 1.11
CA ALA A 160 -5.83 -1.62 2.20
C ALA A 160 -6.61 -2.60 3.08
N PRO A 161 -6.69 -2.38 4.41
CA PRO A 161 -7.46 -3.23 5.28
C PRO A 161 -8.94 -3.28 4.87
N VAL A 162 -9.49 -4.50 4.85
CA VAL A 162 -10.90 -4.83 4.66
C VAL A 162 -11.37 -5.73 5.80
N LEU A 163 -12.68 -5.89 5.95
CA LEU A 163 -13.26 -6.85 6.88
C LEU A 163 -13.46 -8.19 6.17
N TYR A 164 -12.84 -9.25 6.69
CA TYR A 164 -13.15 -10.65 6.37
C TYR A 164 -14.10 -11.22 7.41
N TYR A 165 -15.10 -12.00 7.00
CA TYR A 165 -16.02 -12.64 7.93
C TYR A 165 -16.52 -14.00 7.45
N ASN A 166 -16.76 -14.90 8.39
CA ASN A 166 -17.24 -16.25 8.14
C ASN A 166 -18.77 -16.30 8.20
N LYS A 167 -19.42 -16.35 7.04
CA LYS A 167 -20.91 -16.39 6.94
C LYS A 167 -21.51 -17.62 7.60
N SER A 168 -20.80 -18.74 7.70
CA SER A 168 -21.29 -19.96 8.35
C SER A 168 -21.51 -19.79 9.86
N VAL A 169 -20.96 -18.73 10.45
CA VAL A 169 -21.06 -18.40 11.88
C VAL A 169 -22.22 -17.47 12.20
N LEU A 170 -22.91 -16.94 11.16
CA LEU A 170 -24.07 -16.09 11.35
C LEU A 170 -25.19 -16.85 12.09
N PRO A 171 -25.91 -16.20 13.02
CA PRO A 171 -27.09 -16.78 13.65
C PRO A 171 -28.17 -17.15 12.59
N GLU A 172 -28.91 -18.24 12.81
CA GLU A 172 -29.96 -18.68 11.86
C GLU A 172 -31.03 -17.59 11.57
N ASN A 173 -31.24 -16.68 12.51
CA ASN A 173 -32.23 -15.60 12.43
C ASN A 173 -31.61 -14.21 12.25
N TRP A 174 -30.37 -14.14 11.74
CA TRP A 174 -29.62 -12.88 11.62
C TRP A 174 -30.40 -11.80 10.82
N GLN A 175 -31.19 -12.18 9.81
CA GLN A 175 -32.02 -11.24 9.03
C GLN A 175 -33.13 -10.55 9.87
N ASN A 176 -33.43 -11.05 11.07
CA ASN A 176 -34.39 -10.42 11.97
C ASN A 176 -33.74 -9.65 13.11
N GLU A 177 -32.50 -9.98 13.46
CA GLU A 177 -31.80 -9.42 14.61
C GLU A 177 -30.63 -8.49 14.22
N TRP A 178 -30.11 -8.62 12.97
CA TRP A 178 -28.91 -7.96 12.50
C TRP A 178 -29.01 -7.50 11.03
N ASP A 179 -30.19 -7.13 10.59
CA ASP A 179 -30.52 -6.56 9.27
C ASP A 179 -31.73 -5.63 9.42
N ASP A 180 -31.51 -4.50 10.12
CA ASP A 180 -32.56 -3.56 10.52
C ASP A 180 -33.18 -2.84 9.31
N ASP A 181 -32.38 -2.51 8.30
CA ASP A 181 -32.80 -1.83 7.07
C ASP A 181 -33.27 -2.80 5.98
N LYS A 182 -33.10 -4.11 6.17
CA LYS A 182 -33.51 -5.21 5.30
C LYS A 182 -32.92 -5.15 3.89
N ASP A 183 -31.67 -4.71 3.80
CA ASP A 183 -30.90 -4.70 2.55
C ASP A 183 -30.30 -6.09 2.21
N GLY A 184 -30.38 -7.06 3.14
CA GLY A 184 -29.84 -8.41 2.99
C GLY A 184 -28.35 -8.51 3.34
N THR A 185 -27.78 -7.49 3.95
CA THR A 185 -26.40 -7.47 4.45
C THR A 185 -26.42 -7.40 5.97
N PRO A 186 -25.68 -8.23 6.70
CA PRO A 186 -25.69 -8.16 8.16
C PRO A 186 -25.16 -6.82 8.68
N ASP A 187 -25.89 -6.14 9.57
CA ASP A 187 -25.51 -4.86 10.16
C ASP A 187 -24.11 -4.90 10.80
N MET A 188 -23.74 -6.05 11.39
CA MET A 188 -22.44 -6.25 12.01
C MET A 188 -21.25 -6.20 11.02
N VAL A 189 -21.49 -6.24 9.71
CA VAL A 189 -20.43 -6.04 8.71
C VAL A 189 -20.49 -4.65 8.07
N GLN A 190 -21.53 -3.87 8.37
CA GLN A 190 -21.71 -2.50 7.89
C GLN A 190 -21.35 -1.46 8.98
N TYR A 191 -21.70 -1.75 10.25
CA TYR A 191 -21.56 -0.82 11.37
C TYR A 191 -20.73 -1.41 12.51
N MET A 192 -19.72 -0.67 12.94
CA MET A 192 -18.76 -1.13 13.95
C MET A 192 -19.38 -1.31 15.35
N ASN A 193 -20.40 -0.51 15.69
CA ASN A 193 -21.16 -0.68 16.93
C ASN A 193 -21.93 -2.02 16.96
N ASP A 194 -22.46 -2.48 15.81
CA ASP A 194 -23.19 -3.75 15.72
C ASP A 194 -22.21 -4.92 15.73
N LEU A 195 -21.06 -4.79 15.06
CA LEU A 195 -19.96 -5.77 15.19
C LEU A 195 -19.47 -5.90 16.64
N TYR A 196 -19.32 -4.78 17.33
CA TYR A 196 -18.98 -4.76 18.76
C TYR A 196 -20.04 -5.44 19.62
N ALA A 197 -21.32 -5.08 19.45
CA ALA A 197 -22.44 -5.66 20.19
C ALA A 197 -22.54 -7.18 19.94
N PHE A 198 -22.40 -7.62 18.70
CA PHE A 198 -22.35 -9.02 18.33
C PHE A 198 -21.17 -9.75 18.97
N SER A 199 -19.99 -9.11 19.02
CA SER A 199 -18.81 -9.69 19.68
C SER A 199 -19.02 -9.85 21.19
N VAL A 200 -19.61 -8.86 21.86
CA VAL A 200 -19.97 -8.95 23.28
C VAL A 200 -20.94 -10.11 23.53
N GLN A 201 -22.02 -10.21 22.71
CA GLN A 201 -23.02 -11.26 22.82
C GLN A 201 -22.40 -12.66 22.64
N ARG A 202 -21.53 -12.85 21.63
CA ARG A 202 -20.85 -14.14 21.40
C ARG A 202 -19.90 -14.49 22.54
N LYS A 203 -19.12 -13.53 23.03
CA LYS A 203 -18.20 -13.70 24.15
C LYS A 203 -18.95 -14.16 25.41
N GLU A 204 -20.06 -13.50 25.75
CA GLU A 204 -20.86 -13.82 26.91
C GLU A 204 -21.58 -15.18 26.78
N SER A 205 -22.26 -15.43 25.67
CA SER A 205 -23.05 -16.66 25.43
C SER A 205 -22.17 -17.92 25.35
N SER A 206 -20.94 -17.79 24.87
CA SER A 206 -19.97 -18.91 24.77
C SER A 206 -19.13 -19.11 26.03
N GLY A 207 -19.27 -18.25 27.05
CA GLY A 207 -18.40 -18.25 28.22
C GLY A 207 -16.95 -17.90 27.88
N GLY A 208 -16.74 -16.96 26.96
CA GLY A 208 -15.42 -16.45 26.53
C GLY A 208 -14.65 -17.37 25.58
N LYS A 209 -15.38 -18.18 24.79
CA LYS A 209 -14.77 -19.10 23.81
C LYS A 209 -14.95 -18.69 22.37
N GLN A 210 -15.95 -17.87 22.07
CA GLN A 210 -16.25 -17.38 20.74
C GLN A 210 -16.39 -15.85 20.75
N PHE A 211 -15.99 -15.21 19.68
CA PHE A 211 -15.91 -13.75 19.57
C PHE A 211 -16.47 -13.29 18.22
N GLY A 212 -17.00 -12.07 18.15
CA GLY A 212 -17.49 -11.49 16.91
C GLY A 212 -16.37 -10.86 16.08
N VAL A 213 -15.34 -10.32 16.73
CA VAL A 213 -14.29 -9.59 16.03
C VAL A 213 -12.91 -9.87 16.62
N MET A 214 -11.94 -9.84 15.75
CA MET A 214 -10.53 -9.81 16.07
C MET A 214 -9.83 -8.75 15.23
N VAL A 215 -8.92 -7.99 15.83
CA VAL A 215 -8.12 -6.96 15.14
C VAL A 215 -6.69 -7.00 15.66
N SER A 216 -5.70 -6.91 14.77
CA SER A 216 -4.30 -6.81 15.17
C SER A 216 -3.93 -5.39 15.59
N TYR A 217 -3.66 -5.19 16.86
CA TYR A 217 -3.16 -3.92 17.39
C TYR A 217 -1.63 -3.79 17.28
N VAL A 218 -0.94 -4.89 17.16
CA VAL A 218 0.51 -4.92 16.91
C VAL A 218 0.82 -4.43 15.51
N GLY A 219 -0.04 -4.73 14.54
CA GLY A 219 0.03 -4.20 13.18
C GLY A 219 -0.63 -2.82 13.10
N ALA A 220 0.08 -1.74 13.40
CA ALA A 220 -0.46 -0.37 13.36
C ALA A 220 -1.12 -0.03 12.02
N TYR A 221 -0.65 -0.58 10.92
CA TYR A 221 -1.23 -0.43 9.58
C TYR A 221 -2.73 -0.79 9.54
N ASN A 222 -3.16 -1.84 10.23
CA ASN A 222 -4.53 -2.31 10.22
C ASN A 222 -5.50 -1.43 11.03
N VAL A 223 -4.99 -0.63 11.97
CA VAL A 223 -5.84 0.09 12.94
C VAL A 223 -5.66 1.61 12.95
N VAL A 224 -4.60 2.14 12.34
CA VAL A 224 -4.37 3.59 12.32
C VAL A 224 -5.49 4.35 11.60
N GLY A 225 -6.19 3.71 10.66
CA GLY A 225 -7.36 4.25 9.96
C GLY A 225 -8.49 4.68 10.89
N PHE A 226 -8.62 4.06 12.09
CA PHE A 226 -9.56 4.51 13.11
C PHE A 226 -9.27 5.96 13.57
N LEU A 227 -8.00 6.36 13.63
CA LEU A 227 -7.62 7.75 13.92
C LEU A 227 -7.97 8.66 12.75
N TYR A 228 -7.71 8.22 11.51
CA TYR A 228 -7.98 8.99 10.29
C TYR A 228 -9.47 9.29 10.11
N THR A 229 -10.34 8.34 10.48
CA THR A 229 -11.79 8.50 10.41
C THR A 229 -12.27 9.70 11.22
N TYR A 230 -11.60 10.03 12.32
CA TYR A 230 -11.93 11.17 13.17
C TYR A 230 -11.02 12.39 12.95
N GLY A 231 -10.28 12.44 11.85
CA GLY A 231 -9.51 13.60 11.42
C GLY A 231 -8.03 13.59 11.82
N GLY A 232 -7.52 12.47 12.32
CA GLY A 232 -6.08 12.23 12.42
C GLY A 232 -5.44 12.08 11.03
N TYR A 233 -4.13 12.22 10.96
CA TYR A 233 -3.31 11.98 9.76
C TYR A 233 -1.90 11.55 10.17
N THR A 234 -1.09 11.06 9.25
CA THR A 234 0.31 10.69 9.57
C THR A 234 1.21 11.91 9.50
N PHE A 235 1.39 12.49 8.30
CA PHE A 235 2.20 13.68 8.11
C PHE A 235 1.39 14.78 7.41
N GLY A 236 1.76 16.03 7.67
CA GLY A 236 1.17 17.20 7.02
C GLY A 236 1.47 17.25 5.51
N ALA A 237 0.87 18.23 4.82
CA ALA A 237 1.03 18.45 3.39
C ALA A 237 0.85 17.17 2.55
N ASN A 238 -0.25 16.45 2.77
CA ASN A 238 -0.55 15.17 2.10
C ASN A 238 0.56 14.12 2.27
N ASN A 239 0.98 13.89 3.51
CA ASN A 239 2.01 12.91 3.88
C ASN A 239 3.43 13.23 3.38
N THR A 240 3.74 14.49 3.06
CA THR A 240 5.08 14.91 2.61
C THR A 240 5.85 15.76 3.63
N ASP A 241 5.20 16.31 4.67
CA ASP A 241 5.83 17.10 5.72
C ASP A 241 5.95 16.31 7.04
N PRO A 242 7.11 15.68 7.30
CA PRO A 242 7.31 14.90 8.52
C PRO A 242 7.50 15.75 9.79
N SER A 243 7.54 17.08 9.67
CA SER A 243 7.58 17.98 10.82
C SER A 243 6.18 18.23 11.43
N ASP A 244 5.13 17.96 10.67
CA ASP A 244 3.73 18.02 11.07
C ASP A 244 3.16 16.61 11.23
N ILE A 245 3.13 16.10 12.45
CA ILE A 245 2.67 14.75 12.79
C ILE A 245 1.30 14.85 13.45
N GLY A 246 0.31 14.18 12.90
CA GLY A 246 -1.07 14.43 13.24
C GLY A 246 -1.89 13.22 13.69
N HIS A 247 -1.30 12.17 14.28
CA HIS A 247 -2.10 11.06 14.83
C HIS A 247 -2.98 11.51 15.99
N SER A 248 -2.62 12.61 16.63
CA SER A 248 -3.44 13.28 17.66
C SER A 248 -4.37 14.37 17.09
N ALA A 249 -4.37 14.66 15.79
CA ALA A 249 -5.16 15.75 15.21
C ALA A 249 -6.67 15.48 15.22
N GLY A 250 -7.47 16.52 14.98
CA GLY A 250 -8.92 16.42 14.94
C GLY A 250 -9.50 15.87 16.24
N ASN A 251 -10.33 14.84 16.12
CA ASN A 251 -10.92 14.08 17.23
C ASN A 251 -10.38 12.64 17.25
N ALA A 252 -9.12 12.42 16.89
CA ALA A 252 -8.51 11.09 16.76
C ALA A 252 -8.60 10.25 18.06
N GLU A 253 -8.69 10.90 19.23
CA GLU A 253 -8.94 10.25 20.51
C GLU A 253 -10.26 9.45 20.55
N LYS A 254 -11.24 9.79 19.70
CA LYS A 254 -12.48 9.00 19.53
C LYS A 254 -12.15 7.67 18.84
N GLY A 255 -11.31 7.69 17.81
CA GLY A 255 -10.83 6.46 17.14
C GLY A 255 -10.06 5.55 18.09
N ALA A 256 -9.17 6.11 18.90
CA ALA A 256 -8.46 5.38 19.93
C ALA A 256 -9.39 4.81 21.01
N TYR A 257 -10.47 5.53 21.36
CA TYR A 257 -11.49 5.05 22.28
C TYR A 257 -12.30 3.88 21.70
N THR A 258 -12.70 3.98 20.43
CA THR A 258 -13.33 2.90 19.67
C THR A 258 -12.47 1.64 19.68
N LEU A 259 -11.17 1.77 19.40
CA LEU A 259 -10.21 0.65 19.45
C LEU A 259 -10.16 0.02 20.86
N ARG A 260 -10.14 0.82 21.92
CA ARG A 260 -10.17 0.32 23.30
C ARG A 260 -11.46 -0.47 23.60
N GLN A 261 -12.62 -0.01 23.10
CA GLN A 261 -13.89 -0.72 23.26
C GLN A 261 -13.88 -2.05 22.51
N LEU A 262 -13.44 -2.05 21.23
CA LEU A 262 -13.31 -3.29 20.45
C LEU A 262 -12.43 -4.32 21.17
N ALA A 263 -11.29 -3.89 21.67
CA ALA A 263 -10.38 -4.78 22.42
C ALA A 263 -11.09 -5.47 23.60
N SER A 264 -11.99 -4.79 24.31
CA SER A 264 -12.74 -5.38 25.44
C SER A 264 -13.66 -6.52 25.03
N ALA A 265 -14.10 -6.55 23.76
CA ALA A 265 -14.96 -7.59 23.21
C ALA A 265 -14.18 -8.74 22.54
N MET A 266 -12.86 -8.65 22.45
CA MET A 266 -11.97 -9.67 21.88
C MET A 266 -11.53 -10.73 22.90
N ASP A 267 -10.73 -11.68 22.44
CA ASP A 267 -10.00 -12.59 23.32
C ASP A 267 -8.77 -11.86 23.92
N GLU A 268 -8.69 -11.78 25.26
CA GLU A 268 -7.56 -11.15 25.94
C GLU A 268 -6.19 -11.72 25.50
N ARG A 269 -6.14 -13.02 25.19
CA ARG A 269 -4.91 -13.71 24.78
C ARG A 269 -4.37 -13.26 23.44
N CYS A 270 -5.20 -12.61 22.64
CA CYS A 270 -4.90 -12.21 21.26
C CYS A 270 -4.68 -10.71 21.09
N VAL A 271 -4.88 -9.89 22.13
CA VAL A 271 -4.80 -8.41 21.98
C VAL A 271 -3.38 -7.87 21.73
N ASP A 272 -2.36 -8.67 21.95
CA ASP A 272 -0.94 -8.33 21.70
C ASP A 272 -0.26 -9.29 20.69
N GLU A 273 -1.05 -10.11 20.00
CA GLU A 273 -0.54 -11.00 18.97
C GLU A 273 -0.56 -10.31 17.59
N SER A 274 0.46 -10.60 16.79
CA SER A 274 0.37 -10.39 15.36
C SER A 274 -0.56 -11.46 14.79
N LEU A 275 -1.61 -11.02 14.08
CA LEU A 275 -2.71 -11.90 13.68
C LEU A 275 -2.39 -12.91 12.57
N GLY A 276 -1.20 -13.14 12.15
CA GLY A 276 -0.84 -14.11 11.14
C GLY A 276 -1.70 -15.40 11.14
N LEU A 277 -1.08 -16.52 11.27
CA LEU A 277 -1.74 -17.84 11.20
C LEU A 277 -2.90 -18.03 12.20
N VAL A 278 -2.82 -17.44 13.38
CA VAL A 278 -3.87 -17.56 14.42
C VAL A 278 -5.20 -16.94 13.98
N ALA A 279 -5.18 -15.83 13.22
CA ALA A 279 -6.41 -15.22 12.73
C ALA A 279 -7.08 -16.08 11.66
N TYR A 280 -6.30 -16.68 10.76
CA TYR A 280 -6.81 -17.54 9.71
C TYR A 280 -7.48 -18.79 10.32
N ASP A 281 -6.80 -19.47 11.23
CA ASP A 281 -7.29 -20.66 11.88
C ASP A 281 -8.57 -20.41 12.70
N ASN A 282 -8.58 -19.37 13.51
CA ASN A 282 -9.74 -19.03 14.35
C ASN A 282 -10.96 -18.48 13.56
N LEU A 283 -10.76 -17.88 12.39
CA LEU A 283 -11.87 -17.53 11.51
C LEU A 283 -12.41 -18.78 10.82
N GLY A 284 -11.54 -19.69 10.40
CA GLY A 284 -11.90 -20.95 9.75
C GLY A 284 -12.68 -21.87 10.67
N ASP A 285 -12.29 -22.04 11.92
CA ASP A 285 -12.97 -22.89 12.91
C ASP A 285 -14.21 -22.22 13.53
N GLY A 286 -14.48 -20.95 13.21
CA GLY A 286 -15.61 -20.16 13.73
C GLY A 286 -15.42 -19.63 15.16
N THR A 287 -14.22 -19.69 15.73
CA THR A 287 -13.90 -19.03 17.01
C THR A 287 -14.07 -17.52 16.88
N PHE A 288 -13.64 -16.93 15.75
CA PHE A 288 -13.95 -15.55 15.39
C PHE A 288 -14.98 -15.51 14.23
N PHE A 289 -15.87 -14.51 14.28
CA PHE A 289 -16.74 -14.23 13.15
C PHE A 289 -16.02 -13.39 12.10
N ALA A 290 -15.30 -12.34 12.50
CA ALA A 290 -14.67 -11.38 11.59
C ALA A 290 -13.31 -10.93 12.05
N THR A 291 -12.48 -10.51 11.10
CA THR A 291 -11.17 -9.87 11.31
C THR A 291 -10.91 -8.80 10.26
N ILE A 292 -10.04 -7.83 10.58
CA ILE A 292 -9.56 -6.81 9.65
C ILE A 292 -8.17 -7.21 9.17
N SER A 293 -7.99 -7.34 7.85
CA SER A 293 -6.71 -7.70 7.24
C SER A 293 -6.64 -7.18 5.79
N THR A 294 -5.49 -7.36 5.15
CA THR A 294 -5.21 -6.89 3.78
C THR A 294 -5.66 -7.89 2.71
N PRO A 295 -5.84 -7.46 1.44
CA PRO A 295 -6.30 -8.31 0.34
C PRO A 295 -5.41 -9.52 0.03
N ASP A 296 -4.10 -9.39 0.19
CA ASP A 296 -3.09 -10.41 -0.13
C ASP A 296 -3.19 -11.70 0.69
N VAL A 297 -3.98 -11.70 1.76
CA VAL A 297 -4.22 -12.88 2.60
C VAL A 297 -5.56 -13.58 2.32
N TYR A 298 -6.31 -13.17 1.29
CA TYR A 298 -7.60 -13.76 0.95
C TYR A 298 -7.55 -15.29 0.81
N SER A 299 -6.54 -15.79 0.07
CA SER A 299 -6.38 -17.23 -0.15
C SER A 299 -6.12 -18.01 1.15
N LEU A 300 -5.45 -17.42 2.13
CA LEU A 300 -5.17 -18.06 3.42
C LEU A 300 -6.45 -18.25 4.25
N PHE A 301 -7.43 -17.35 4.14
CA PHE A 301 -8.73 -17.53 4.77
C PHE A 301 -9.55 -18.63 4.09
N ILE A 302 -9.49 -18.73 2.75
CA ILE A 302 -10.11 -19.82 2.01
C ILE A 302 -9.51 -21.16 2.43
N ASP A 303 -8.18 -21.26 2.43
CA ASP A 303 -7.46 -22.49 2.82
C ASP A 303 -7.85 -22.91 4.25
N SER A 304 -7.95 -21.96 5.19
CA SER A 304 -8.36 -22.24 6.55
C SER A 304 -9.79 -22.80 6.65
N LEU A 305 -10.75 -22.23 5.90
CA LEU A 305 -12.12 -22.77 5.86
C LEU A 305 -12.16 -24.20 5.29
N VAL A 306 -11.31 -24.49 4.30
CA VAL A 306 -11.17 -25.84 3.72
C VAL A 306 -10.56 -26.81 4.72
N ASP A 307 -9.52 -26.40 5.45
CA ASP A 307 -8.87 -27.22 6.48
C ASP A 307 -9.82 -27.57 7.64
N HIS A 308 -10.81 -26.69 7.88
CA HIS A 308 -11.87 -26.94 8.86
C HIS A 308 -13.12 -27.63 8.28
N GLY A 309 -13.00 -28.22 7.08
CA GLY A 309 -13.92 -29.21 6.53
C GLY A 309 -14.90 -28.71 5.48
N MET A 310 -14.77 -27.48 5.01
CA MET A 310 -15.52 -27.00 3.84
C MET A 310 -14.88 -27.50 2.54
N SER A 311 -15.70 -27.73 1.51
CA SER A 311 -15.17 -27.82 0.15
C SER A 311 -14.70 -26.44 -0.32
N GLN A 312 -13.85 -26.38 -1.33
CA GLN A 312 -13.38 -25.13 -1.93
C GLN A 312 -14.55 -24.18 -2.29
N GLN A 313 -15.58 -24.73 -2.94
CA GLN A 313 -16.77 -23.96 -3.33
C GLN A 313 -17.57 -23.44 -2.11
N GLU A 314 -17.67 -24.24 -1.05
CA GLU A 314 -18.33 -23.79 0.20
C GLU A 314 -17.49 -22.73 0.90
N ALA A 315 -16.16 -22.84 0.95
CA ALA A 315 -15.27 -21.85 1.53
C ALA A 315 -15.41 -20.50 0.81
N GLU A 316 -15.35 -20.49 -0.51
CA GLU A 316 -15.56 -19.28 -1.34
C GLU A 316 -16.94 -18.65 -1.13
N ALA A 317 -17.98 -19.44 -0.97
CA ALA A 317 -19.34 -18.95 -0.69
C ALA A 317 -19.50 -18.39 0.75
N ASN A 318 -18.76 -18.96 1.72
CA ASN A 318 -18.86 -18.61 3.13
C ASN A 318 -17.86 -17.54 3.58
N LEU A 319 -16.76 -17.31 2.86
CA LEU A 319 -15.89 -16.17 3.14
C LEU A 319 -16.57 -14.89 2.63
N GLY A 320 -16.98 -14.04 3.56
CA GLY A 320 -17.46 -12.70 3.26
C GLY A 320 -16.33 -11.68 3.30
N VAL A 321 -16.44 -10.66 2.45
CA VAL A 321 -15.55 -9.49 2.47
C VAL A 321 -16.42 -8.24 2.46
N ALA A 322 -16.05 -7.25 3.26
CA ALA A 322 -16.72 -5.95 3.31
C ALA A 322 -15.68 -4.83 3.54
N SER A 323 -16.09 -3.59 3.31
CA SER A 323 -15.33 -2.43 3.80
C SER A 323 -15.19 -2.53 5.32
N VAL A 324 -14.16 -1.91 5.90
CA VAL A 324 -14.10 -1.75 7.36
C VAL A 324 -15.36 -1.02 7.81
N PRO A 325 -16.14 -1.59 8.77
CA PRO A 325 -17.44 -1.07 9.14
C PRO A 325 -17.41 0.40 9.57
N ALA A 326 -18.47 1.14 9.22
CA ALA A 326 -18.62 2.56 9.54
C ALA A 326 -18.60 2.79 11.06
N LEU A 327 -17.98 3.88 11.49
CA LEU A 327 -17.77 4.24 12.90
C LEU A 327 -18.82 5.25 13.39
N PRO A 328 -19.36 5.12 14.61
CA PRO A 328 -20.25 6.13 15.18
C PRO A 328 -19.60 7.50 15.28
N VAL A 329 -20.30 8.57 14.91
CA VAL A 329 -19.83 9.96 15.03
C VAL A 329 -19.43 10.30 16.48
N SER A 330 -20.09 9.70 17.46
CA SER A 330 -19.78 9.86 18.88
C SER A 330 -18.37 9.39 19.24
N GLY A 331 -17.86 8.35 18.55
CA GLY A 331 -16.64 7.61 18.92
C GLY A 331 -16.88 6.59 20.05
N ASP A 332 -18.14 6.39 20.43
CA ASP A 332 -18.57 5.39 21.42
C ASP A 332 -19.40 4.30 20.73
N LEU A 333 -18.93 3.05 20.76
CA LEU A 333 -19.60 1.91 20.15
C LEU A 333 -20.94 1.55 20.81
N THR A 334 -21.29 2.20 21.91
CA THR A 334 -22.61 2.06 22.57
C THR A 334 -23.57 3.19 22.22
N ASP A 335 -23.12 4.20 21.45
CA ASP A 335 -23.93 5.37 21.07
C ASP A 335 -23.76 5.75 19.59
N ALA A 336 -24.65 5.24 18.75
CA ALA A 336 -24.73 5.57 17.33
C ALA A 336 -25.78 6.65 17.03
N SER A 337 -26.35 7.34 18.03
CA SER A 337 -27.45 8.29 17.89
C SER A 337 -27.16 9.49 16.98
N GLN A 338 -25.89 9.81 16.76
CA GLN A 338 -25.43 10.90 15.89
C GLN A 338 -25.16 10.46 14.44
N GLY A 339 -25.39 9.19 14.10
CA GLY A 339 -25.06 8.60 12.79
C GLY A 339 -23.61 8.12 12.70
N TYR A 340 -23.15 7.92 11.47
CA TYR A 340 -21.92 7.22 11.18
C TYR A 340 -20.96 8.04 10.31
N LEU A 341 -19.69 7.72 10.40
CA LEU A 341 -18.61 8.13 9.51
C LEU A 341 -18.16 6.90 8.73
N GLU A 342 -18.00 7.03 7.41
CA GLU A 342 -17.31 6.00 6.62
C GLU A 342 -15.90 5.81 7.16
N SER A 343 -15.53 4.55 7.39
CA SER A 343 -14.21 4.23 7.94
C SER A 343 -13.12 4.53 6.92
N LYS A 344 -12.06 5.18 7.37
CA LYS A 344 -10.83 5.33 6.61
C LYS A 344 -9.85 4.24 6.99
N THR A 345 -9.00 3.85 6.04
CA THR A 345 -7.91 2.90 6.23
C THR A 345 -6.60 3.49 5.72
N MET A 346 -5.47 3.02 6.23
CA MET A 346 -4.20 3.26 5.57
C MET A 346 -4.08 2.28 4.40
N GLY A 347 -3.66 2.76 3.23
CA GLY A 347 -3.42 1.93 2.06
C GLY A 347 -1.97 2.03 1.57
N GLY A 348 -1.53 1.01 0.85
CA GLY A 348 -0.26 0.96 0.15
C GLY A 348 -0.47 0.59 -1.31
N ILE A 349 0.43 1.03 -2.16
CA ILE A 349 0.45 0.68 -3.57
C ILE A 349 1.74 -0.07 -3.87
N ASN A 350 1.61 -1.29 -4.36
CA ASN A 350 2.75 -2.05 -4.86
C ASN A 350 2.90 -1.84 -6.36
N GLY A 351 4.12 -1.68 -6.83
CA GLY A 351 4.38 -1.40 -8.23
C GLY A 351 5.81 -1.69 -8.64
N TRP A 352 6.10 -1.43 -9.90
CA TRP A 352 7.40 -1.63 -10.51
C TRP A 352 8.19 -0.33 -10.58
N ALA A 353 9.47 -0.38 -10.23
CA ALA A 353 10.42 0.73 -10.39
C ALA A 353 11.70 0.26 -11.11
N ILE A 354 12.43 1.21 -11.69
CA ILE A 354 13.66 0.96 -12.45
C ILE A 354 14.85 1.51 -11.67
N SER A 355 15.85 0.66 -11.41
CA SER A 355 17.11 1.07 -10.81
C SER A 355 17.85 2.10 -11.67
N SER A 356 18.35 3.17 -11.05
CA SER A 356 19.20 4.14 -11.74
C SER A 356 20.58 3.58 -12.12
N TYR A 357 20.92 2.40 -11.64
CA TYR A 357 22.19 1.72 -11.92
C TYR A 357 22.12 0.78 -13.11
N THR A 358 20.93 0.53 -13.68
CA THR A 358 20.78 -0.31 -14.87
C THR A 358 21.58 0.23 -16.06
N LYS A 359 22.02 -0.66 -16.93
CA LYS A 359 22.64 -0.31 -18.22
C LYS A 359 21.63 -0.27 -19.37
N TYR A 360 20.40 -0.74 -19.12
CA TYR A 360 19.39 -1.00 -20.12
C TYR A 360 18.06 -0.33 -19.72
N PRO A 361 18.01 1.01 -19.58
CA PRO A 361 16.82 1.71 -19.07
C PRO A 361 15.58 1.53 -19.94
N ASN A 362 15.72 1.56 -21.29
CA ASN A 362 14.60 1.37 -22.17
C ASN A 362 14.07 -0.07 -22.15
N THR A 363 14.96 -1.06 -22.04
CA THR A 363 14.54 -2.46 -21.87
C THR A 363 13.84 -2.67 -20.52
N CYS A 364 14.30 -2.02 -19.45
CA CYS A 364 13.62 -2.06 -18.16
C CYS A 364 12.24 -1.40 -18.22
N LEU A 365 12.10 -0.29 -18.97
CA LEU A 365 10.82 0.37 -19.19
C LEU A 365 9.84 -0.56 -19.93
N ALA A 366 10.29 -1.17 -21.03
CA ALA A 366 9.51 -2.14 -21.80
C ALA A 366 9.09 -3.34 -20.92
N PHE A 367 9.95 -3.78 -20.01
CA PHE A 367 9.62 -4.85 -19.08
C PHE A 367 8.54 -4.45 -18.08
N ILE A 368 8.68 -3.30 -17.40
CA ILE A 368 7.68 -2.89 -16.41
C ILE A 368 6.32 -2.56 -17.06
N GLU A 369 6.31 -2.06 -18.29
CA GLU A 369 5.10 -1.84 -19.06
C GLU A 369 4.45 -3.18 -19.46
N PHE A 370 5.23 -4.15 -19.93
CA PHE A 370 4.77 -5.51 -20.20
C PHE A 370 4.20 -6.17 -18.93
N ALA A 371 4.91 -6.07 -17.80
CA ALA A 371 4.49 -6.62 -16.51
C ALA A 371 3.25 -5.92 -15.92
N SER A 372 2.93 -4.72 -16.39
CA SER A 372 1.77 -3.92 -15.98
C SER A 372 0.63 -3.95 -17.00
N ASN A 373 0.70 -4.77 -18.06
CA ASN A 373 -0.39 -4.93 -19.00
C ASN A 373 -1.56 -5.70 -18.37
N TYR A 374 -2.72 -5.67 -19.02
CA TYR A 374 -3.95 -6.29 -18.52
C TYR A 374 -3.78 -7.78 -18.15
N GLU A 375 -3.21 -8.58 -19.06
CA GLU A 375 -3.09 -10.03 -18.87
C GLU A 375 -2.14 -10.40 -17.71
N MET A 376 -1.00 -9.72 -17.61
CA MET A 376 -0.02 -9.99 -16.55
C MET A 376 -0.54 -9.57 -15.19
N VAL A 377 -1.19 -8.40 -15.10
CA VAL A 377 -1.78 -7.93 -13.84
C VAL A 377 -2.95 -8.80 -13.42
N LYS A 378 -3.84 -9.18 -14.36
CA LYS A 378 -4.96 -10.06 -14.09
C LYS A 378 -4.50 -11.42 -13.55
N ASN A 379 -3.54 -12.05 -14.24
CA ASN A 379 -2.96 -13.31 -13.79
C ASN A 379 -2.37 -13.21 -12.36
N ARG A 380 -1.62 -12.15 -12.09
CA ARG A 380 -1.07 -11.87 -10.76
C ARG A 380 -2.17 -11.74 -9.70
N CYS A 381 -3.23 -10.99 -9.99
CA CYS A 381 -4.35 -10.79 -9.07
C CYS A 381 -5.12 -12.08 -8.80
N GLU A 382 -5.40 -12.88 -9.83
CA GLU A 382 -6.12 -14.15 -9.70
C GLU A 382 -5.35 -15.17 -8.85
N ILE A 383 -4.03 -15.29 -9.04
CA ILE A 383 -3.20 -16.23 -8.27
C ILE A 383 -2.99 -15.78 -6.82
N LEU A 384 -2.78 -14.48 -6.59
CA LEU A 384 -2.52 -13.93 -5.25
C LEU A 384 -3.81 -13.64 -4.46
N GLY A 385 -4.96 -13.51 -5.11
CA GLY A 385 -6.16 -12.94 -4.52
C GLY A 385 -6.03 -11.44 -4.23
N SER A 386 -5.11 -10.75 -4.90
CA SER A 386 -4.80 -9.34 -4.68
C SER A 386 -5.67 -8.42 -5.52
N VAL A 387 -5.72 -7.14 -5.16
CA VAL A 387 -6.51 -6.11 -5.85
C VAL A 387 -5.63 -5.31 -6.81
N SER A 388 -6.10 -5.16 -8.05
CA SER A 388 -5.41 -4.41 -9.09
C SER A 388 -5.53 -2.89 -8.90
N ALA A 389 -4.44 -2.17 -9.21
CA ALA A 389 -4.48 -0.73 -9.42
C ALA A 389 -5.03 -0.35 -10.81
N ARG A 390 -5.09 -1.31 -11.76
CA ARG A 390 -5.76 -1.13 -13.05
C ARG A 390 -7.26 -1.25 -12.87
N THR A 391 -8.00 -0.26 -13.32
CA THR A 391 -9.46 -0.18 -13.17
C THR A 391 -10.20 -1.21 -14.03
N ASP A 392 -9.66 -1.54 -15.21
CA ASP A 392 -10.22 -2.56 -16.10
C ASP A 392 -10.08 -3.99 -15.53
N VAL A 393 -8.92 -4.34 -14.97
CA VAL A 393 -8.72 -5.62 -14.27
C VAL A 393 -9.58 -5.71 -13.01
N ALA A 394 -9.65 -4.63 -12.23
CA ALA A 394 -10.46 -4.60 -11.02
C ALA A 394 -11.95 -4.81 -11.30
N ALA A 395 -12.47 -4.27 -12.40
CA ALA A 395 -13.86 -4.48 -12.84
C ALA A 395 -14.15 -5.95 -13.17
N ASP A 396 -13.17 -6.67 -13.73
CA ASP A 396 -13.33 -8.08 -14.12
C ASP A 396 -13.19 -9.06 -12.95
N THR A 397 -12.40 -8.72 -11.94
CA THR A 397 -12.13 -9.61 -10.80
C THR A 397 -13.20 -9.57 -9.72
N GLY A 398 -14.09 -8.55 -9.72
CA GLY A 398 -15.28 -8.45 -8.84
C GLY A 398 -14.99 -8.46 -7.34
N GLY A 399 -16.01 -8.64 -6.51
CA GLY A 399 -15.93 -8.91 -5.07
C GLY A 399 -14.97 -7.99 -4.30
N LEU A 400 -13.87 -8.54 -3.79
CA LEU A 400 -12.86 -7.81 -3.03
C LEU A 400 -12.28 -6.61 -3.78
N SER A 401 -12.02 -6.77 -5.10
CA SER A 401 -11.48 -5.69 -5.94
C SER A 401 -12.42 -4.50 -6.04
N MET A 402 -13.74 -4.75 -6.17
CA MET A 402 -14.74 -3.67 -6.20
C MET A 402 -14.75 -2.89 -4.88
N ILE A 403 -14.75 -3.59 -3.74
CA ILE A 403 -14.76 -2.97 -2.40
C ILE A 403 -13.55 -2.03 -2.22
N VAL A 404 -12.35 -2.51 -2.55
CA VAL A 404 -11.13 -1.72 -2.37
C VAL A 404 -11.07 -0.53 -3.33
N ASN A 405 -11.41 -0.74 -4.62
CA ASN A 405 -11.40 0.35 -5.60
C ASN A 405 -12.45 1.42 -5.30
N GLU A 406 -13.68 1.05 -4.90
CA GLU A 406 -14.69 2.02 -4.45
C GLU A 406 -14.21 2.86 -3.27
N ASN A 407 -13.52 2.24 -2.29
CA ASN A 407 -12.97 2.98 -1.16
C ASN A 407 -11.80 3.88 -1.57
N LEU A 408 -10.99 3.47 -2.55
CA LEU A 408 -9.92 4.30 -3.11
C LEU A 408 -10.50 5.53 -3.82
N GLU A 409 -11.48 5.34 -4.70
CA GLU A 409 -12.16 6.43 -5.42
C GLU A 409 -12.88 7.42 -4.47
N ARG A 410 -13.48 6.91 -3.37
CA ARG A 410 -14.14 7.76 -2.36
C ARG A 410 -13.16 8.50 -1.45
N GLY A 411 -11.85 8.23 -1.54
CA GLY A 411 -10.83 8.79 -0.64
C GLY A 411 -10.89 8.23 0.79
N ASN A 412 -11.44 7.04 0.96
CA ASN A 412 -11.46 6.32 2.24
C ASN A 412 -10.16 5.55 2.48
N ILE A 413 -9.37 5.29 1.43
CA ILE A 413 -8.03 4.75 1.55
C ILE A 413 -7.03 5.91 1.53
N ILE A 414 -6.34 6.11 2.65
CA ILE A 414 -5.29 7.11 2.79
C ILE A 414 -3.96 6.43 2.50
N ILE A 415 -3.36 6.77 1.37
CA ILE A 415 -2.09 6.18 0.97
C ILE A 415 -1.02 6.51 2.00
N GLN A 416 -0.28 5.49 2.43
CA GLN A 416 0.82 5.64 3.38
C GLN A 416 1.90 6.58 2.83
N PRO A 417 2.61 7.32 3.71
CA PRO A 417 3.66 8.24 3.28
C PRO A 417 4.73 7.53 2.44
N SER A 418 5.09 8.13 1.32
CA SER A 418 6.15 7.65 0.42
C SER A 418 7.52 8.28 0.73
N ILE A 419 7.74 8.75 1.96
CA ILE A 419 8.98 9.39 2.42
C ILE A 419 9.65 8.55 3.50
N LYS A 420 10.97 8.61 3.58
CA LYS A 420 11.80 7.81 4.51
C LYS A 420 11.37 7.94 5.98
N ALA A 421 10.80 9.07 6.37
CA ALA A 421 10.31 9.30 7.73
C ALA A 421 9.22 8.30 8.17
N VAL A 422 8.50 7.65 7.22
CA VAL A 422 7.45 6.67 7.53
C VAL A 422 7.96 5.49 8.36
N GLU A 423 9.21 5.10 8.21
CA GLU A 423 9.81 4.03 8.99
C GLU A 423 9.73 4.28 10.51
N GLN A 424 9.69 5.55 10.92
CA GLN A 424 9.73 5.95 12.32
C GLN A 424 8.36 5.92 13.02
N ILE A 425 7.24 5.77 12.27
CA ILE A 425 5.89 5.75 12.87
C ILE A 425 5.53 4.38 13.48
N TRP A 426 6.03 3.29 12.91
CA TRP A 426 5.51 1.94 13.17
C TRP A 426 5.67 1.51 14.62
N THR A 427 6.88 1.63 15.17
CA THR A 427 7.16 1.18 16.55
C THR A 427 6.38 1.98 17.60
N PRO A 428 6.34 3.32 17.59
CA PRO A 428 5.54 4.09 18.54
C PRO A 428 4.05 3.81 18.45
N LEU A 429 3.48 3.75 17.22
CA LEU A 429 2.05 3.47 17.03
C LEU A 429 1.68 2.05 17.47
N SER A 430 2.43 1.03 17.07
CA SER A 430 2.18 -0.36 17.48
C SER A 430 2.25 -0.51 19.00
N SER A 431 3.20 0.14 19.63
CA SER A 431 3.33 0.14 21.09
C SER A 431 2.13 0.78 21.77
N LEU A 432 1.69 1.95 21.29
CA LEU A 432 0.52 2.65 21.82
C LEU A 432 -0.77 1.84 21.63
N PHE A 433 -1.02 1.34 20.42
CA PHE A 433 -2.24 0.57 20.14
C PHE A 433 -2.31 -0.72 20.96
N THR A 434 -1.19 -1.43 21.11
CA THR A 434 -1.10 -2.61 21.99
C THR A 434 -1.38 -2.25 23.45
N ASP A 435 -0.87 -1.12 23.94
CA ASP A 435 -1.12 -0.66 25.33
C ASP A 435 -2.59 -0.25 25.54
N ILE A 436 -3.23 0.35 24.51
CA ILE A 436 -4.67 0.65 24.50
C ILE A 436 -5.50 -0.65 24.51
N ALA A 437 -5.12 -1.65 23.70
CA ALA A 437 -5.84 -2.91 23.61
C ALA A 437 -5.79 -3.71 24.93
N LYS A 438 -4.70 -3.65 25.64
CA LYS A 438 -4.54 -4.29 26.97
C LYS A 438 -5.27 -3.55 28.09
N ASP A 439 -5.60 -2.27 27.90
CA ASP A 439 -6.14 -1.44 28.98
C ASP A 439 -7.45 -1.95 29.60
N PRO A 440 -8.44 -2.47 28.84
CA PRO A 440 -9.68 -3.00 29.42
C PRO A 440 -9.49 -4.18 30.38
N TYR A 441 -8.39 -4.92 30.23
CA TYR A 441 -8.07 -6.13 31.00
C TYR A 441 -7.22 -5.84 32.26
N ARG A 442 -6.77 -4.61 32.44
CA ARG A 442 -6.10 -4.16 33.66
C ARG A 442 -7.09 -4.00 34.80
N GLY A 443 -6.59 -4.14 36.04
CA GLY A 443 -7.38 -3.78 37.21
C GLY A 443 -7.91 -2.34 37.10
N ALA A 444 -9.11 -2.07 37.59
CA ALA A 444 -9.79 -0.78 37.41
C ALA A 444 -8.94 0.44 37.83
N SER A 445 -8.08 0.29 38.86
CA SER A 445 -7.16 1.36 39.26
C SER A 445 -5.92 1.52 38.42
N GLU A 446 -5.65 0.57 37.52
CA GLU A 446 -4.47 0.53 36.65
C GLU A 446 -4.79 0.94 35.21
N GLN A 447 -6.08 1.09 34.89
CA GLN A 447 -6.53 1.51 33.58
C GLN A 447 -6.11 2.96 33.28
N LYS A 448 -5.43 3.15 32.15
CA LYS A 448 -4.84 4.43 31.74
C LYS A 448 -5.74 5.21 30.80
N TYR A 449 -6.47 4.52 29.89
CA TYR A 449 -7.12 5.09 28.71
C TYR A 449 -8.65 5.15 28.82
N THR A 450 -9.14 5.48 30.02
CA THR A 450 -10.56 5.42 30.36
C THR A 450 -11.38 6.65 29.90
N THR A 451 -10.74 7.70 29.38
CA THR A 451 -11.41 8.94 28.94
C THR A 451 -10.75 9.51 27.69
N LEU A 452 -11.52 10.23 26.88
CA LEU A 452 -11.01 10.90 25.69
C LEU A 452 -9.81 11.83 25.95
N PRO A 453 -9.77 12.69 26.99
CA PRO A 453 -8.59 13.49 27.29
C PRO A 453 -7.32 12.69 27.58
N LYS A 454 -7.44 11.53 28.24
CA LYS A 454 -6.27 10.66 28.48
C LYS A 454 -5.75 10.03 27.18
N LEU A 455 -6.64 9.62 26.30
CA LEU A 455 -6.29 9.12 24.96
C LEU A 455 -5.67 10.22 24.10
N LYS A 456 -6.22 11.43 24.13
CA LYS A 456 -5.64 12.61 23.46
C LYS A 456 -4.18 12.82 23.87
N SER A 457 -3.93 12.87 25.19
CA SER A 457 -2.57 13.04 25.69
C SER A 457 -1.64 11.87 25.33
N ALA A 458 -2.16 10.64 25.23
CA ALA A 458 -1.37 9.50 24.80
C ALA A 458 -0.99 9.60 23.30
N LEU A 459 -1.91 10.04 22.45
CA LEU A 459 -1.64 10.30 21.03
C LEU A 459 -0.63 11.44 20.85
N GLU A 460 -0.78 12.56 21.58
CA GLU A 460 0.18 13.67 21.57
C GLU A 460 1.60 13.23 21.98
N ASN A 461 1.70 12.38 22.99
CA ASN A 461 2.98 11.80 23.40
C ASN A 461 3.57 10.86 22.33
N CYS A 462 2.72 10.09 21.62
CA CYS A 462 3.15 9.25 20.52
C CYS A 462 3.69 10.10 19.35
N ASP A 463 2.98 11.15 18.96
CA ASP A 463 3.43 12.09 17.92
C ASP A 463 4.78 12.72 18.29
N GLN A 464 4.99 13.07 19.56
CA GLN A 464 6.27 13.61 20.03
C GLN A 464 7.39 12.56 19.99
N GLN A 465 7.10 11.27 20.25
CA GLN A 465 8.08 10.18 20.13
C GLN A 465 8.49 9.99 18.67
N ILE A 466 7.54 10.00 17.74
CA ILE A 466 7.78 9.91 16.30
C ILE A 466 8.63 11.11 15.84
N TYR A 467 8.25 12.33 16.24
CA TYR A 467 9.02 13.54 15.94
C TYR A 467 10.49 13.43 16.40
N ASN A 468 10.68 12.98 17.63
CA ASN A 468 12.02 12.81 18.17
C ASN A 468 12.81 11.72 17.43
N ALA A 469 12.17 10.62 17.01
CA ALA A 469 12.83 9.57 16.22
C ALA A 469 13.27 10.09 14.85
N ILE A 470 12.46 10.91 14.20
CA ILE A 470 12.81 11.50 12.89
C ILE A 470 13.94 12.53 13.01
N PHE A 471 13.88 13.44 13.98
CA PHE A 471 14.76 14.63 14.01
C PHE A 471 15.91 14.58 15.02
N THR A 472 15.94 13.59 15.93
CA THR A 472 17.03 13.50 16.93
C THR A 472 18.03 12.37 16.61
N LEU A 473 17.69 11.45 15.73
CA LEU A 473 18.57 10.35 15.31
C LEU A 473 19.19 10.59 13.91
N SER A 474 18.87 11.71 13.26
CA SER A 474 19.41 12.12 11.96
C SER A 474 20.68 12.94 12.10
#